data_0c421bbb3d52039a85a65473b1120f70
#
_entry.id   0c421bbb3d52039a85a65473b1120f70
#
_cell.length_a   1.000
_cell.length_b   1.000
_cell.length_c   1.000
_cell.angle_alpha   90.00
_cell.angle_beta   90.00
_cell.angle_gamma   90.00
#
_symmetry.space_group_name_H-M   'P 1'
#
loop_
_entity.id
_entity.type
_entity.pdbx_description
1 polymer ?
#
loop_
_entity_poly.entity_id
_entity_poly.type
_entity_poly.pdbx_seq_one_letter_code
_entity_poly.pdbx_strand_id
1 'polypeptide(L)'
;YKTFDKGVVVDEPPLSEGFHFIAPWNKVFVYEVRQQELFEKMKVLSSNGLEIQIDASAWYEPVYSELGNLHQSLGKNYLGRVIQPAIRSAARSVVGRYTPEQLYSSKRDAIQDEIFAETKTILEKQYVQLNEVLVRDVTLPNTIKEAIERKLRQEQESLEYEFRLVTALKEAEKVTIEAKGKADANRILSASLTDKILQDKGIDATLKLSESPNTKVIVIGGGEGG
;
A
#
# COMPACT_ATOMS: atom_id res chain seq x y z
N TYR A 1 -1.49 21.37 -39.79
CA TYR A 1 -2.41 21.85 -40.83
C TYR A 1 -2.34 20.94 -42.07
N LYS A 2 -3.32 21.05 -42.92
CA LYS A 2 -3.40 20.32 -44.18
C LYS A 2 -3.36 21.29 -45.32
N THR A 3 -2.38 21.13 -46.21
CA THR A 3 -2.31 21.92 -47.47
C THR A 3 -3.10 21.25 -48.61
N PHE A 4 -3.49 22.07 -49.54
CA PHE A 4 -4.18 21.56 -50.76
C PHE A 4 -3.28 20.67 -51.62
N ASP A 5 -2.00 20.99 -51.66
CA ASP A 5 -1.02 20.32 -52.53
C ASP A 5 -0.39 19.08 -51.88
N LYS A 6 0.08 19.19 -50.62
CA LYS A 6 0.88 18.13 -49.96
C LYS A 6 0.11 17.28 -48.93
N GLY A 7 -1.16 17.59 -48.69
CA GLY A 7 -1.91 16.90 -47.64
C GLY A 7 -1.56 17.35 -46.24
N VAL A 8 -1.50 16.43 -45.27
CA VAL A 8 -1.12 16.74 -43.88
C VAL A 8 0.38 17.01 -43.87
N VAL A 9 0.76 18.15 -43.31
CA VAL A 9 2.18 18.52 -43.14
C VAL A 9 2.72 17.84 -41.89
N VAL A 10 3.64 16.93 -42.08
CA VAL A 10 4.28 16.15 -41.00
C VAL A 10 5.75 16.53 -40.81
N ASP A 11 6.38 17.06 -41.87
CA ASP A 11 7.82 17.40 -41.87
C ASP A 11 8.12 18.75 -41.19
N GLU A 12 7.09 19.54 -40.90
CA GLU A 12 7.21 20.83 -40.23
C GLU A 12 6.62 20.76 -38.82
N PRO A 13 7.19 21.50 -37.84
CA PRO A 13 6.63 21.56 -36.51
C PRO A 13 5.20 22.11 -36.54
N PRO A 14 4.36 21.73 -35.58
CA PRO A 14 3.02 22.29 -35.44
C PRO A 14 3.07 23.82 -35.32
N LEU A 15 2.05 24.49 -35.82
CA LEU A 15 1.93 25.94 -35.65
C LEU A 15 1.88 26.28 -34.17
N SER A 16 2.78 27.16 -33.72
CA SER A 16 2.80 27.66 -32.35
C SER A 16 1.60 28.56 -32.03
N GLU A 17 1.46 28.93 -30.78
CA GLU A 17 0.50 29.97 -30.38
C GLU A 17 0.85 31.31 -31.06
N GLY A 18 -0.17 32.03 -31.48
CA GLY A 18 0.00 33.32 -32.13
C GLY A 18 -0.78 33.48 -33.43
N PHE A 19 -0.41 34.51 -34.18
CA PHE A 19 -1.06 34.86 -35.45
C PHE A 19 -0.32 34.21 -36.61
N HIS A 20 -1.03 33.45 -37.41
CA HIS A 20 -0.49 32.76 -38.59
C HIS A 20 -1.31 33.07 -39.82
N PHE A 21 -0.66 33.46 -40.91
CA PHE A 21 -1.27 33.57 -42.22
C PHE A 21 -1.39 32.20 -42.86
N ILE A 22 -2.60 31.77 -43.11
CA ILE A 22 -2.92 30.49 -43.74
C ILE A 22 -3.75 30.73 -45.01
N ALA A 23 -3.36 30.10 -46.11
CA ALA A 23 -4.11 30.20 -47.34
C ALA A 23 -5.55 29.67 -47.17
N PRO A 24 -6.58 30.31 -47.74
CA PRO A 24 -7.98 30.00 -47.46
C PRO A 24 -8.41 28.59 -47.86
N TRP A 25 -7.65 27.93 -48.71
CA TRP A 25 -7.88 26.52 -49.12
C TRP A 25 -7.21 25.51 -48.19
N ASN A 26 -6.37 25.94 -47.25
CA ASN A 26 -5.76 25.04 -46.27
C ASN A 26 -6.70 24.82 -45.08
N LYS A 27 -6.63 23.63 -44.47
CA LYS A 27 -7.40 23.30 -43.29
C LYS A 27 -6.50 23.25 -42.04
N VAL A 28 -6.93 23.89 -40.97
CA VAL A 28 -6.27 23.83 -39.68
C VAL A 28 -7.03 22.87 -38.78
N PHE A 29 -6.28 22.04 -38.04
CA PHE A 29 -6.80 21.15 -37.03
C PHE A 29 -6.19 21.54 -35.68
N VAL A 30 -7.03 21.81 -34.71
CA VAL A 30 -6.62 22.15 -33.35
C VAL A 30 -6.61 20.90 -32.50
N TYR A 31 -5.54 20.74 -31.73
CA TYR A 31 -5.35 19.66 -30.78
C TYR A 31 -5.10 20.25 -29.38
N GLU A 32 -5.70 19.67 -28.36
CA GLU A 32 -5.33 19.93 -26.98
C GLU A 32 -4.07 19.13 -26.66
N VAL A 33 -2.99 19.85 -26.35
CA VAL A 33 -1.67 19.26 -26.06
C VAL A 33 -1.37 19.15 -24.57
N ARG A 34 -2.26 19.71 -23.74
CA ARG A 34 -2.14 19.59 -22.29
C ARG A 34 -2.52 18.19 -21.85
N GLN A 35 -2.08 17.84 -20.65
CA GLN A 35 -2.48 16.59 -20.01
C GLN A 35 -4.01 16.50 -19.89
N GLN A 36 -4.55 15.42 -20.36
CA GLN A 36 -5.97 15.08 -20.34
C GLN A 36 -6.21 13.84 -19.50
N GLU A 37 -7.37 13.75 -18.88
CA GLU A 37 -7.81 12.56 -18.14
C GLU A 37 -8.83 11.79 -18.99
N LEU A 38 -8.63 10.48 -19.05
CA LEU A 38 -9.63 9.53 -19.55
C LEU A 38 -10.10 8.67 -18.39
N PHE A 39 -11.39 8.71 -18.11
CA PHE A 39 -12.04 7.78 -17.21
C PHE A 39 -12.68 6.62 -17.98
N GLU A 40 -12.33 5.40 -17.62
CA GLU A 40 -12.79 4.20 -18.30
C GLU A 40 -13.33 3.18 -17.31
N LYS A 41 -14.58 2.75 -17.53
CA LYS A 41 -15.21 1.63 -16.83
C LYS A 41 -15.19 0.41 -17.71
N MET A 42 -14.61 -0.66 -17.23
CA MET A 42 -14.46 -1.87 -18.02
C MET A 42 -14.78 -3.13 -17.23
N LYS A 43 -15.28 -4.13 -17.92
CA LYS A 43 -15.47 -5.47 -17.40
C LYS A 43 -14.38 -6.37 -17.92
N VAL A 44 -13.68 -7.03 -17.01
CA VAL A 44 -12.55 -7.91 -17.30
C VAL A 44 -12.73 -9.23 -16.56
N LEU A 45 -12.12 -10.29 -17.09
CA LEU A 45 -12.12 -11.58 -16.43
C LEU A 45 -10.83 -11.77 -15.66
N SER A 46 -10.94 -12.21 -14.41
CA SER A 46 -9.81 -12.65 -13.60
C SER A 46 -9.27 -14.00 -14.07
N SER A 47 -8.13 -14.43 -13.50
CA SER A 47 -7.53 -15.73 -13.77
C SER A 47 -8.47 -16.93 -13.55
N ASN A 48 -9.43 -16.77 -12.66
CA ASN A 48 -10.45 -17.78 -12.33
C ASN A 48 -11.70 -17.70 -13.22
N GLY A 49 -11.71 -16.80 -14.24
CA GLY A 49 -12.86 -16.60 -15.10
C GLY A 49 -14.01 -15.80 -14.49
N LEU A 50 -13.79 -15.14 -13.36
CA LEU A 50 -14.78 -14.27 -12.74
C LEU A 50 -14.80 -12.90 -13.42
N GLU A 51 -15.99 -12.42 -13.79
CA GLU A 51 -16.18 -11.05 -14.30
C GLU A 51 -16.03 -10.04 -13.16
N ILE A 52 -15.13 -9.11 -13.35
CA ILE A 52 -14.81 -8.01 -12.42
C ILE A 52 -14.98 -6.70 -13.16
N GLN A 53 -15.62 -5.73 -12.54
CA GLN A 53 -15.66 -4.36 -13.04
C GLN A 53 -14.50 -3.57 -12.44
N ILE A 54 -13.76 -2.90 -13.32
CA ILE A 54 -12.64 -2.03 -12.95
C ILE A 54 -12.91 -0.64 -13.48
N ASP A 55 -12.76 0.33 -12.60
CA ASP A 55 -12.80 1.74 -12.92
C ASP A 55 -11.35 2.27 -12.90
N ALA A 56 -10.89 2.77 -14.05
CA ALA A 56 -9.54 3.28 -14.20
C ALA A 56 -9.55 4.70 -14.77
N SER A 57 -8.62 5.52 -14.30
CA SER A 57 -8.29 6.82 -14.89
C SER A 57 -6.90 6.73 -15.51
N ALA A 58 -6.73 7.32 -16.68
CA ALA A 58 -5.46 7.46 -17.34
C ALA A 58 -5.20 8.92 -17.70
N TRP A 59 -4.02 9.40 -17.38
CA TRP A 59 -3.56 10.73 -17.77
C TRP A 59 -2.59 10.59 -18.93
N TYR A 60 -2.90 11.29 -19.99
CA TYR A 60 -2.15 11.24 -21.25
C TYR A 60 -2.07 12.61 -21.90
N GLU A 61 -1.12 12.76 -22.80
CA GLU A 61 -0.97 13.92 -23.65
C GLU A 61 -0.43 13.50 -25.01
N PRO A 62 -0.82 14.16 -26.10
CA PRO A 62 -0.21 13.94 -27.40
C PRO A 62 1.20 14.55 -27.42
N VAL A 63 2.14 13.85 -28.07
CA VAL A 63 3.49 14.38 -28.26
C VAL A 63 3.43 15.55 -29.22
N TYR A 64 3.77 16.77 -28.73
CA TYR A 64 3.62 18.01 -29.49
C TYR A 64 4.34 17.97 -30.84
N SER A 65 5.61 17.52 -30.86
CA SER A 65 6.41 17.42 -32.09
C SER A 65 5.83 16.47 -33.14
N GLU A 66 5.01 15.50 -32.70
CA GLU A 66 4.49 14.40 -33.51
C GLU A 66 3.02 14.59 -33.90
N LEU A 67 2.43 15.75 -33.64
CA LEU A 67 1.01 16.01 -33.92
C LEU A 67 0.64 15.82 -35.40
N GLY A 68 1.58 16.09 -36.32
CA GLY A 68 1.40 15.83 -37.76
C GLY A 68 1.21 14.34 -38.02
N ASN A 69 2.09 13.51 -37.49
CA ASN A 69 2.05 12.06 -37.62
C ASN A 69 0.83 11.46 -36.91
N LEU A 70 0.51 11.95 -35.71
CA LEU A 70 -0.71 11.59 -34.99
C LEU A 70 -1.96 11.86 -35.86
N HIS A 71 -2.04 13.06 -36.46
CA HIS A 71 -3.19 13.41 -37.29
C HIS A 71 -3.27 12.57 -38.55
N GLN A 72 -2.16 12.31 -39.20
CA GLN A 72 -2.11 11.51 -40.43
C GLN A 72 -2.53 10.05 -40.17
N SER A 73 -2.04 9.46 -39.05
CA SER A 73 -2.27 8.05 -38.73
C SER A 73 -3.64 7.80 -38.13
N LEU A 74 -4.02 8.62 -37.13
CA LEU A 74 -5.16 8.37 -36.25
C LEU A 74 -6.30 9.38 -36.43
N GLY A 75 -5.97 10.60 -36.85
CA GLY A 75 -6.91 11.70 -36.92
C GLY A 75 -7.31 12.27 -35.57
N LYS A 76 -8.38 13.05 -35.54
CA LYS A 76 -8.86 13.71 -34.32
C LYS A 76 -9.38 12.76 -33.26
N ASN A 77 -9.88 11.59 -33.64
CA ASN A 77 -10.46 10.63 -32.70
C ASN A 77 -9.44 9.58 -32.24
N TYR A 78 -8.19 10.01 -31.97
CA TYR A 78 -7.14 9.13 -31.44
C TYR A 78 -7.50 8.54 -30.08
N LEU A 79 -8.29 9.25 -29.26
CA LEU A 79 -8.81 8.78 -27.99
C LEU A 79 -9.55 7.45 -28.14
N GLY A 80 -10.61 7.43 -28.95
CA GLY A 80 -11.45 6.25 -29.15
C GLY A 80 -10.81 5.17 -30.02
N ARG A 81 -9.84 5.54 -30.87
CA ARG A 81 -9.17 4.59 -31.78
C ARG A 81 -8.00 3.86 -31.16
N VAL A 82 -7.28 4.51 -30.25
CA VAL A 82 -6.04 3.95 -29.73
C VAL A 82 -6.01 3.95 -28.19
N ILE A 83 -6.28 5.08 -27.53
CA ILE A 83 -6.08 5.19 -26.08
C ILE A 83 -7.04 4.27 -25.33
N GLN A 84 -8.34 4.35 -25.59
CA GLN A 84 -9.32 3.48 -24.93
C GLN A 84 -9.05 1.99 -25.19
N PRO A 85 -8.86 1.54 -26.45
CA PRO A 85 -8.52 0.14 -26.71
C PRO A 85 -7.22 -0.32 -26.06
N ALA A 86 -6.19 0.54 -26.01
CA ALA A 86 -4.91 0.24 -25.39
C ALA A 86 -5.09 -0.05 -23.89
N ILE A 87 -5.77 0.85 -23.17
CA ILE A 87 -6.04 0.70 -21.73
C ILE A 87 -6.87 -0.56 -21.47
N ARG A 88 -7.93 -0.79 -22.26
CA ARG A 88 -8.77 -1.99 -22.14
C ARG A 88 -7.99 -3.28 -22.40
N SER A 89 -7.10 -3.27 -23.39
CA SER A 89 -6.27 -4.43 -23.73
C SER A 89 -5.27 -4.73 -22.62
N ALA A 90 -4.55 -3.72 -22.14
CA ALA A 90 -3.60 -3.86 -21.03
C ALA A 90 -4.29 -4.32 -19.76
N ALA A 91 -5.40 -3.68 -19.38
CA ALA A 91 -6.16 -4.07 -18.21
C ALA A 91 -6.64 -5.53 -18.29
N ARG A 92 -7.16 -5.96 -19.45
CA ARG A 92 -7.60 -7.34 -19.67
C ARG A 92 -6.44 -8.34 -19.58
N SER A 93 -5.30 -8.00 -20.15
CA SER A 93 -4.09 -8.82 -20.14
C SER A 93 -3.57 -8.99 -18.73
N VAL A 94 -3.42 -7.89 -18.00
CA VAL A 94 -2.86 -7.88 -16.65
C VAL A 94 -3.82 -8.56 -15.67
N VAL A 95 -5.08 -8.13 -15.61
CA VAL A 95 -6.07 -8.65 -14.65
C VAL A 95 -6.34 -10.13 -14.85
N GLY A 96 -6.28 -10.63 -16.09
CA GLY A 96 -6.40 -12.05 -16.40
C GLY A 96 -5.32 -12.95 -15.77
N ARG A 97 -4.23 -12.37 -15.28
CA ARG A 97 -3.16 -13.10 -14.57
C ARG A 97 -3.38 -13.19 -13.06
N TYR A 98 -4.27 -12.35 -12.51
CA TYR A 98 -4.47 -12.22 -11.07
C TYR A 98 -5.79 -12.83 -10.60
N THR A 99 -5.81 -13.32 -9.37
CA THR A 99 -7.04 -13.80 -8.73
C THR A 99 -7.85 -12.61 -8.20
N PRO A 100 -9.19 -12.77 -8.02
CA PRO A 100 -10.03 -11.72 -7.44
C PRO A 100 -9.55 -11.23 -6.07
N GLU A 101 -9.00 -12.14 -5.27
CA GLU A 101 -8.46 -11.84 -3.94
C GLU A 101 -7.21 -10.94 -4.01
N GLN A 102 -6.32 -11.22 -4.95
CA GLN A 102 -5.11 -10.40 -5.18
C GLN A 102 -5.46 -8.99 -5.69
N LEU A 103 -6.49 -8.90 -6.53
CA LEU A 103 -7.01 -7.62 -7.05
C LEU A 103 -7.64 -6.77 -5.95
N TYR A 104 -8.31 -7.42 -4.98
CA TYR A 104 -9.05 -6.72 -3.92
C TYR A 104 -8.15 -6.28 -2.75
N SER A 105 -7.06 -7.02 -2.45
CA SER A 105 -6.33 -6.82 -1.20
C SER A 105 -4.87 -6.37 -1.35
N SER A 106 -4.00 -7.23 -1.87
CA SER A 106 -2.56 -7.04 -1.59
C SER A 106 -1.71 -6.58 -2.78
N LYS A 107 -2.22 -6.71 -4.01
CA LYS A 107 -1.42 -6.47 -5.22
C LYS A 107 -1.95 -5.37 -6.13
N ARG A 108 -2.81 -4.50 -5.62
CA ARG A 108 -3.43 -3.44 -6.40
C ARG A 108 -2.40 -2.52 -7.05
N ASP A 109 -1.38 -2.10 -6.29
CA ASP A 109 -0.34 -1.20 -6.80
C ASP A 109 0.51 -1.87 -7.88
N ALA A 110 0.91 -3.13 -7.67
CA ALA A 110 1.65 -3.88 -8.67
C ALA A 110 0.86 -4.07 -9.98
N ILE A 111 -0.45 -4.32 -9.86
CA ILE A 111 -1.36 -4.46 -11.00
C ILE A 111 -1.49 -3.12 -11.75
N GLN A 112 -1.60 -2.03 -11.04
CA GLN A 112 -1.62 -0.68 -11.61
C GLN A 112 -0.34 -0.39 -12.40
N ASP A 113 0.82 -0.69 -11.82
CA ASP A 113 2.12 -0.49 -12.47
C ASP A 113 2.27 -1.36 -13.73
N GLU A 114 1.79 -2.60 -13.71
CA GLU A 114 1.79 -3.46 -14.89
C GLU A 114 0.85 -2.94 -15.98
N ILE A 115 -0.36 -2.48 -15.62
CA ILE A 115 -1.30 -1.87 -16.58
C ILE A 115 -0.67 -0.62 -17.19
N PHE A 116 -0.03 0.22 -16.39
CA PHE A 116 0.67 1.39 -16.86
C PHE A 116 1.78 1.02 -17.85
N ALA A 117 2.65 0.07 -17.51
CA ALA A 117 3.77 -0.36 -18.35
C ALA A 117 3.31 -0.94 -19.69
N GLU A 118 2.30 -1.84 -19.68
CA GLU A 118 1.74 -2.39 -20.91
C GLU A 118 1.06 -1.31 -21.76
N THR A 119 0.27 -0.43 -21.15
CA THR A 119 -0.41 0.65 -21.87
C THR A 119 0.60 1.61 -22.47
N LYS A 120 1.62 2.00 -21.72
CA LYS A 120 2.70 2.89 -22.16
C LYS A 120 3.39 2.34 -23.40
N THR A 121 3.76 1.07 -23.39
CA THR A 121 4.41 0.39 -24.53
C THR A 121 3.56 0.42 -25.81
N ILE A 122 2.23 0.37 -25.67
CA ILE A 122 1.30 0.45 -26.80
C ILE A 122 1.22 1.89 -27.31
N LEU A 123 1.09 2.87 -26.42
CA LEU A 123 0.84 4.28 -26.75
C LEU A 123 2.08 5.00 -27.28
N GLU A 124 3.28 4.67 -26.81
CA GLU A 124 4.53 5.24 -27.33
C GLU A 124 4.69 5.07 -28.84
N LYS A 125 4.18 3.97 -29.40
CA LYS A 125 4.19 3.72 -30.86
C LYS A 125 3.13 4.53 -31.63
N GLN A 126 2.28 5.24 -30.90
CA GLN A 126 1.11 5.93 -31.47
C GLN A 126 1.15 7.46 -31.23
N TYR A 127 2.34 8.00 -30.94
CA TYR A 127 2.57 9.45 -30.77
C TYR A 127 1.79 10.05 -29.58
N VAL A 128 1.49 9.23 -28.57
CA VAL A 128 0.82 9.63 -27.32
C VAL A 128 1.67 9.25 -26.14
N GLN A 129 1.90 10.19 -25.25
CA GLN A 129 2.58 9.97 -23.99
C GLN A 129 1.56 9.64 -22.92
N LEU A 130 1.79 8.54 -22.20
CA LEU A 130 1.02 8.17 -21.02
C LEU A 130 1.79 8.61 -19.79
N ASN A 131 1.17 9.47 -18.97
CA ASN A 131 1.80 10.00 -17.76
C ASN A 131 1.53 9.11 -16.56
N GLU A 132 0.28 8.66 -16.39
CA GLU A 132 -0.11 7.83 -15.26
C GLU A 132 -1.37 7.02 -15.58
N VAL A 133 -1.51 5.88 -14.91
CA VAL A 133 -2.76 5.11 -14.86
C VAL A 133 -3.09 4.85 -13.40
N LEU A 134 -4.31 5.11 -12.99
CA LEU A 134 -4.80 4.86 -11.65
C LEU A 134 -6.00 3.90 -11.71
N VAL A 135 -5.91 2.81 -10.99
CA VAL A 135 -7.05 1.93 -10.74
C VAL A 135 -7.85 2.49 -9.56
N ARG A 136 -9.01 3.07 -9.84
CA ARG A 136 -9.84 3.76 -8.83
C ARG A 136 -10.63 2.78 -7.98
N ASP A 137 -11.35 1.88 -8.63
CA ASP A 137 -12.20 0.91 -7.95
C ASP A 137 -12.17 -0.44 -8.65
N VAL A 138 -12.34 -1.48 -7.83
CA VAL A 138 -12.47 -2.87 -8.27
C VAL A 138 -13.73 -3.42 -7.65
N THR A 139 -14.77 -3.52 -8.46
CA THR A 139 -16.08 -4.02 -8.02
C THR A 139 -16.21 -5.51 -8.30
N LEU A 140 -16.39 -6.28 -7.25
CA LEU A 140 -16.63 -7.72 -7.27
C LEU A 140 -18.12 -8.03 -7.06
N PRO A 141 -18.65 -9.16 -7.57
CA PRO A 141 -19.94 -9.66 -7.17
C PRO A 141 -20.03 -9.85 -5.64
N ASN A 142 -21.16 -9.47 -5.02
CA ASN A 142 -21.30 -9.45 -3.57
C ASN A 142 -20.99 -10.80 -2.91
N THR A 143 -21.41 -11.90 -3.49
CA THR A 143 -21.13 -13.25 -2.99
C THR A 143 -19.63 -13.55 -2.87
N ILE A 144 -18.87 -13.11 -3.83
CA ILE A 144 -17.41 -13.32 -3.87
C ILE A 144 -16.73 -12.36 -2.91
N LYS A 145 -17.15 -11.10 -2.87
CA LYS A 145 -16.65 -10.11 -1.93
C LYS A 145 -16.80 -10.60 -0.49
N GLU A 146 -17.98 -11.05 -0.10
CA GLU A 146 -18.24 -11.62 1.23
C GLU A 146 -17.40 -12.87 1.54
N ALA A 147 -17.16 -13.72 0.54
CA ALA A 147 -16.31 -14.90 0.72
C ALA A 147 -14.84 -14.50 0.95
N ILE A 148 -14.32 -13.54 0.19
CA ILE A 148 -12.97 -13.01 0.37
C ILE A 148 -12.83 -12.33 1.73
N GLU A 149 -13.79 -11.49 2.12
CA GLU A 149 -13.77 -10.80 3.42
C GLU A 149 -13.81 -11.78 4.59
N ARG A 150 -14.61 -12.85 4.49
CA ARG A 150 -14.63 -13.93 5.51
C ARG A 150 -13.27 -14.62 5.60
N LYS A 151 -12.66 -14.97 4.46
CA LYS A 151 -11.35 -15.60 4.43
C LYS A 151 -10.28 -14.73 5.05
N LEU A 152 -10.22 -13.44 4.64
CA LEU A 152 -9.27 -12.48 5.19
C LEU A 152 -9.45 -12.29 6.70
N ARG A 153 -10.69 -12.27 7.18
CA ARG A 153 -10.98 -12.19 8.63
C ARG A 153 -10.45 -13.41 9.37
N GLN A 154 -10.69 -14.61 8.85
CA GLN A 154 -10.17 -15.86 9.45
C GLN A 154 -8.64 -15.90 9.45
N GLU A 155 -8.00 -15.43 8.38
CA GLU A 155 -6.54 -15.32 8.33
C GLU A 155 -6.02 -14.34 9.40
N GLN A 156 -6.66 -13.17 9.56
CA GLN A 156 -6.29 -12.21 10.58
C GLN A 156 -6.50 -12.77 12.00
N GLU A 157 -7.62 -13.43 12.26
CA GLU A 157 -7.89 -14.09 13.54
C GLU A 157 -6.84 -15.18 13.85
N SER A 158 -6.43 -15.97 12.85
CA SER A 158 -5.39 -16.99 13.01
C SER A 158 -4.03 -16.36 13.35
N LEU A 159 -3.64 -15.31 12.63
CA LEU A 159 -2.39 -14.57 12.90
C LEU A 159 -2.40 -13.92 14.30
N GLU A 160 -3.54 -13.35 14.70
CA GLU A 160 -3.71 -12.80 16.05
C GLU A 160 -3.58 -13.89 17.11
N TYR A 161 -4.17 -15.06 16.88
CA TYR A 161 -4.05 -16.19 17.81
C TYR A 161 -2.60 -16.68 17.92
N GLU A 162 -1.89 -16.82 16.81
CA GLU A 162 -0.46 -17.18 16.82
C GLU A 162 0.36 -16.13 17.58
N PHE A 163 0.11 -14.85 17.36
CA PHE A 163 0.78 -13.78 18.09
C PHE A 163 0.50 -13.84 19.59
N ARG A 164 -0.75 -14.11 19.99
CA ARG A 164 -1.13 -14.28 21.41
C ARG A 164 -0.42 -15.48 22.03
N LEU A 165 -0.31 -16.60 21.31
CA LEU A 165 0.44 -17.77 21.79
C LEU A 165 1.92 -17.45 22.02
N VAL A 166 2.57 -16.80 21.05
CA VAL A 166 3.97 -16.40 21.17
C VAL A 166 4.17 -15.44 22.35
N THR A 167 3.26 -14.50 22.53
CA THR A 167 3.30 -13.55 23.66
C THR A 167 3.15 -14.26 24.99
N ALA A 168 2.17 -15.16 25.12
CA ALA A 168 1.95 -15.94 26.33
C ALA A 168 3.16 -16.82 26.70
N LEU A 169 3.79 -17.45 25.69
CA LEU A 169 5.02 -18.23 25.89
C LEU A 169 6.17 -17.34 26.41
N LYS A 170 6.37 -16.17 25.82
CA LYS A 170 7.39 -15.21 26.27
C LYS A 170 7.11 -14.68 27.68
N GLU A 171 5.85 -14.44 28.03
CA GLU A 171 5.48 -14.05 29.41
C GLU A 171 5.75 -15.17 30.42
N ALA A 172 5.40 -16.42 30.08
CA ALA A 172 5.69 -17.56 30.92
C ALA A 172 7.20 -17.76 31.13
N GLU A 173 7.97 -17.61 30.04
CA GLU A 173 9.43 -17.67 30.10
C GLU A 173 10.01 -16.53 30.98
N LYS A 174 9.52 -15.29 30.81
CA LYS A 174 9.88 -14.15 31.63
C LYS A 174 9.64 -14.41 33.14
N VAL A 175 8.44 -14.88 33.49
CA VAL A 175 8.08 -15.23 34.87
C VAL A 175 9.01 -16.31 35.42
N THR A 176 9.36 -17.32 34.62
CA THR A 176 10.28 -18.38 34.99
C THR A 176 11.68 -17.83 35.24
N ILE A 177 12.19 -16.96 34.40
CA ILE A 177 13.49 -16.30 34.54
C ILE A 177 13.50 -15.40 35.79
N GLU A 178 12.45 -14.61 36.01
CA GLU A 178 12.32 -13.77 37.20
C GLU A 178 12.26 -14.60 38.49
N ALA A 179 11.52 -15.71 38.48
CA ALA A 179 11.44 -16.60 39.64
C ALA A 179 12.80 -17.27 39.93
N LYS A 180 13.53 -17.73 38.90
CA LYS A 180 14.90 -18.25 39.06
C LYS A 180 15.84 -17.16 39.59
N GLY A 181 15.80 -15.95 39.03
CA GLY A 181 16.62 -14.84 39.51
C GLY A 181 16.36 -14.49 40.98
N LYS A 182 15.09 -14.48 41.41
CA LYS A 182 14.72 -14.27 42.83
C LYS A 182 15.21 -15.42 43.73
N ALA A 183 15.08 -16.67 43.28
CA ALA A 183 15.56 -17.84 44.01
C ALA A 183 17.10 -17.80 44.18
N ASP A 184 17.84 -17.49 43.13
CA ASP A 184 19.29 -17.35 43.16
C ASP A 184 19.73 -16.18 44.03
N ALA A 185 19.07 -15.02 43.95
CA ALA A 185 19.31 -13.88 44.81
C ALA A 185 19.07 -14.22 46.29
N ASN A 186 17.97 -14.92 46.60
CA ASN A 186 17.67 -15.37 47.97
C ASN A 186 18.69 -16.39 48.45
N ARG A 187 19.16 -17.30 47.60
CA ARG A 187 20.21 -18.27 47.94
C ARG A 187 21.53 -17.59 48.27
N ILE A 188 21.94 -16.58 47.50
CA ILE A 188 23.14 -15.80 47.74
C ILE A 188 23.01 -14.99 49.04
N LEU A 189 21.87 -14.35 49.26
CA LEU A 189 21.58 -13.64 50.51
C LEU A 189 21.62 -14.57 51.73
N SER A 190 20.98 -15.74 51.65
CA SER A 190 20.97 -16.72 52.75
C SER A 190 22.38 -17.27 53.07
N ALA A 191 23.20 -17.48 52.03
CA ALA A 191 24.58 -17.91 52.19
C ALA A 191 25.50 -16.81 52.78
N SER A 192 25.13 -15.54 52.60
CA SER A 192 25.89 -14.39 53.13
C SER A 192 25.38 -13.87 54.49
N LEU A 193 24.21 -14.32 54.96
CA LEU A 193 23.62 -13.90 56.22
C LEU A 193 24.30 -14.66 57.41
N THR A 194 25.31 -14.03 57.99
CA THR A 194 25.84 -14.41 59.27
C THR A 194 24.96 -13.77 60.35
N ASP A 195 24.88 -14.38 61.58
CA ASP A 195 24.09 -13.89 62.70
C ASP A 195 24.34 -12.41 63.00
N LYS A 196 25.57 -11.94 62.77
CA LYS A 196 25.95 -10.51 62.97
C LYS A 196 25.26 -9.58 62.00
N ILE A 197 25.04 -10.00 60.76
CA ILE A 197 24.39 -9.19 59.73
C ILE A 197 22.86 -9.14 59.92
N LEU A 198 22.29 -10.20 60.52
CA LEU A 198 20.88 -10.21 60.95
C LEU A 198 20.62 -9.25 62.08
N GLN A 199 21.56 -9.18 63.07
CA GLN A 199 21.50 -8.22 64.14
C GLN A 199 21.64 -6.77 63.69
N ASP A 200 22.57 -6.49 62.78
CA ASP A 200 22.77 -5.15 62.17
C ASP A 200 21.55 -4.67 61.40
N LYS A 201 20.94 -5.55 60.55
CA LYS A 201 19.68 -5.23 59.86
C LYS A 201 18.48 -5.09 60.80
N GLY A 202 18.45 -5.83 61.88
CA GLY A 202 17.46 -5.67 62.95
C GLY A 202 17.55 -4.30 63.64
N ILE A 203 18.75 -3.83 63.88
CA ILE A 203 19.04 -2.52 64.50
C ILE A 203 18.62 -1.41 63.44
N ASP A 204 19.00 -1.54 62.19
CA ASP A 204 18.66 -0.59 61.11
C ASP A 204 17.14 -0.48 60.91
N ALA A 205 16.44 -1.59 60.95
CA ALA A 205 14.99 -1.61 60.86
C ALA A 205 14.30 -0.95 62.01
N THR A 206 14.84 -1.15 63.21
CA THR A 206 14.35 -0.52 64.44
C THR A 206 14.61 0.97 64.47
N LEU A 207 15.75 1.42 63.94
CA LEU A 207 16.11 2.83 63.81
C LEU A 207 15.16 3.53 62.82
N LYS A 208 14.89 2.93 61.66
CA LYS A 208 13.91 3.44 60.67
C LYS A 208 12.47 3.45 61.16
N LEU A 209 12.09 2.51 62.02
CA LEU A 209 10.82 2.52 62.73
C LEU A 209 10.71 3.66 63.74
N SER A 210 11.81 4.01 64.42
CA SER A 210 11.81 5.12 65.34
C SER A 210 11.73 6.51 64.70
N GLU A 211 12.17 6.63 63.49
CA GLU A 211 12.07 7.86 62.66
C GLU A 211 10.71 8.04 61.93
N SER A 212 9.85 7.01 61.98
CA SER A 212 8.55 7.08 61.32
C SER A 212 7.55 7.89 62.16
N PRO A 213 6.88 8.91 61.56
CA PRO A 213 5.91 9.76 62.26
C PRO A 213 4.62 9.02 62.66
N ASN A 214 4.43 7.75 62.28
CA ASN A 214 3.31 6.89 62.64
C ASN A 214 3.77 5.74 63.55
N THR A 215 3.98 6.03 64.79
CA THR A 215 4.49 5.07 65.81
C THR A 215 3.39 4.09 66.26
N LYS A 216 3.38 2.89 65.62
CA LYS A 216 2.81 1.69 66.28
C LYS A 216 3.97 0.91 66.88
N VAL A 217 4.04 0.85 68.18
CA VAL A 217 5.06 0.05 68.89
C VAL A 217 4.70 -1.43 68.69
N ILE A 218 5.50 -2.14 67.89
CA ILE A 218 5.46 -3.59 67.79
C ILE A 218 6.60 -4.12 68.65
N VAL A 219 6.30 -4.64 69.81
CA VAL A 219 7.28 -5.33 70.68
C VAL A 219 7.46 -6.73 70.10
N ILE A 220 8.60 -6.98 69.44
CA ILE A 220 8.97 -8.33 68.98
C ILE A 220 9.75 -8.91 70.24
N GLY A 221 9.02 -9.64 71.03
CA GLY A 221 9.61 -10.37 72.15
C GLY A 221 10.40 -11.59 71.69
N GLY A 222 11.70 -11.66 71.97
CA GLY A 222 12.49 -12.85 71.85
C GLY A 222 12.02 -13.85 72.93
N GLY A 223 11.28 -14.89 72.46
CA GLY A 223 10.99 -16.02 73.30
C GLY A 223 12.14 -17.01 73.24
N GLU A 224 12.98 -17.01 74.28
CA GLU A 224 13.69 -18.23 74.71
C GLU A 224 12.62 -19.18 75.21
N GLY A 225 12.56 -20.37 74.64
CA GLY A 225 11.63 -21.38 75.11
C GLY A 225 12.01 -22.73 74.66
N GLY A 226 12.70 -23.49 75.48
CA GLY A 226 12.67 -24.90 75.69
C GLY A 226 12.55 -25.90 74.56
#